data_91103cd14023c54af1b18ab40fc4075c
#
_entry.id   91103cd14023c54af1b18ab40fc4075c
#
_cell.length_a   1.000
_cell.length_b   1.000
_cell.length_c   1.000
_cell.angle_alpha   90.00
_cell.angle_beta   90.00
_cell.angle_gamma   90.00
#
_symmetry.space_group_name_H-M   'P 1'
#
loop_
_entity.id
_entity.type
_entity.pdbx_description
1 polymer ?
#
loop_
_entity_poly.entity_id
_entity_poly.type
_entity_poly.pdbx_seq_one_letter_code
_entity_poly.pdbx_strand_id
1 'polypeptide(L)'
;KIEPSLCSKTLSQAHRSLHLRRGHLWELAMMDIEQKQVDIIEQFVRQASVLEGPALVPVIISATAHSSLFAFSEILSVPTVSKLEGTENSVYLNVLRLFAHGIWNDYKSNSSYLPHFLPEQIRKLQQLTVLTLAENNKVLPYDLLMQELDLENVRELEDFLINECMYAGIVRGKLDQLRRCFEVHFAAGRDPRPGQLPYMLETLSKWLVTSDNLLGSIQEKIKWADTMSDLHMKHRKEVEDKAEDLKKTFSLKKLQTVSRPIWSSEDMRSSIRSLLE
;
A
#
# COMPACT_ATOMS: atom_id res chain seq x y z
N LYS A 1 -19.29 -10.59 -41.01
CA LYS A 1 -19.01 -9.42 -40.11
C LYS A 1 -18.87 -9.97 -38.72
N ILE A 2 -17.63 -10.18 -38.28
CA ILE A 2 -17.30 -10.64 -36.92
C ILE A 2 -17.09 -9.35 -36.10
N GLU A 3 -17.86 -9.20 -35.02
CA GLU A 3 -17.83 -8.00 -34.19
C GLU A 3 -16.48 -7.87 -33.45
N PRO A 4 -15.81 -6.71 -33.48
CA PRO A 4 -14.54 -6.48 -32.82
C PRO A 4 -14.61 -6.40 -31.27
N SER A 5 -15.82 -6.41 -30.69
CA SER A 5 -16.04 -6.20 -29.27
C SER A 5 -15.77 -7.43 -28.38
N LEU A 6 -15.79 -8.63 -28.93
CA LEU A 6 -15.55 -9.86 -28.17
C LEU A 6 -14.05 -10.14 -27.95
N CYS A 7 -13.20 -9.73 -28.88
CA CYS A 7 -11.75 -9.96 -28.78
C CYS A 7 -11.06 -9.09 -27.71
N SER A 8 -11.55 -7.87 -27.49
CA SER A 8 -10.98 -6.97 -26.46
C SER A 8 -11.33 -7.37 -25.02
N LYS A 9 -12.51 -7.96 -24.80
CA LYS A 9 -12.95 -8.43 -23.47
C LYS A 9 -12.22 -9.71 -23.04
N THR A 10 -11.96 -10.63 -23.96
CA THR A 10 -11.21 -11.87 -23.67
C THR A 10 -9.72 -11.61 -23.41
N LEU A 11 -9.09 -10.68 -24.13
CA LEU A 11 -7.73 -10.24 -23.86
C LEU A 11 -7.59 -9.54 -22.50
N SER A 12 -8.53 -8.71 -22.11
CA SER A 12 -8.56 -8.04 -20.81
C SER A 12 -8.77 -9.03 -19.65
N GLN A 13 -9.60 -10.06 -19.83
CA GLN A 13 -9.78 -11.12 -18.83
C GLN A 13 -8.55 -12.03 -18.72
N ALA A 14 -7.93 -12.39 -19.83
CA ALA A 14 -6.71 -13.18 -19.84
C ALA A 14 -5.54 -12.43 -19.17
N HIS A 15 -5.43 -11.12 -19.42
CA HIS A 15 -4.43 -10.27 -18.75
C HIS A 15 -4.65 -10.16 -17.24
N ARG A 16 -5.90 -10.01 -16.78
CA ARG A 16 -6.23 -9.99 -15.34
C ARG A 16 -5.96 -11.35 -14.69
N SER A 17 -6.28 -12.46 -15.35
CA SER A 17 -6.04 -13.80 -14.80
C SER A 17 -4.54 -14.13 -14.71
N LEU A 18 -3.72 -13.63 -15.64
CA LEU A 18 -2.27 -13.75 -15.62
C LEU A 18 -1.65 -12.91 -14.49
N HIS A 19 -2.16 -11.71 -14.24
CA HIS A 19 -1.73 -10.86 -13.12
C HIS A 19 -2.09 -11.47 -11.76
N LEU A 20 -3.29 -12.03 -11.62
CA LEU A 20 -3.72 -12.72 -10.41
C LEU A 20 -2.90 -14.00 -10.14
N ARG A 21 -2.61 -14.79 -11.17
CA ARG A 21 -1.75 -15.99 -11.03
C ARG A 21 -0.31 -15.62 -10.70
N ARG A 22 0.24 -14.55 -11.28
CA ARG A 22 1.56 -14.05 -10.93
C ARG A 22 1.63 -13.53 -9.50
N GLY A 23 0.58 -12.85 -9.02
CA GLY A 23 0.47 -12.42 -7.62
C GLY A 23 0.47 -13.59 -6.64
N HIS A 24 -0.28 -14.65 -6.93
CA HIS A 24 -0.41 -15.80 -6.03
C HIS A 24 0.85 -16.68 -5.97
N LEU A 25 1.50 -16.92 -7.12
CA LEU A 25 2.80 -17.60 -7.16
C LEU A 25 3.89 -16.86 -6.40
N TRP A 26 3.78 -15.56 -6.37
CA TRP A 26 4.69 -14.70 -5.64
C TRP A 26 4.47 -14.72 -4.13
N GLU A 27 3.21 -14.66 -3.66
CA GLU A 27 2.91 -14.81 -2.24
C GLU A 27 3.45 -16.13 -1.69
N LEU A 28 3.30 -17.22 -2.46
CA LEU A 28 3.86 -18.53 -2.09
C LEU A 28 5.39 -18.50 -2.01
N ALA A 29 6.05 -17.83 -2.96
CA ALA A 29 7.52 -17.72 -2.94
C ALA A 29 8.01 -16.84 -1.78
N MET A 30 7.25 -15.82 -1.38
CA MET A 30 7.56 -14.98 -0.22
C MET A 30 7.43 -15.73 1.09
N MET A 31 6.34 -16.49 1.27
CA MET A 31 6.15 -17.34 2.44
C MET A 31 7.29 -18.36 2.61
N ASP A 32 7.81 -18.88 1.49
CA ASP A 32 8.95 -19.82 1.50
C ASP A 32 10.26 -19.12 1.94
N ILE A 33 10.48 -17.87 1.54
CA ILE A 33 11.65 -17.09 1.97
C ILE A 33 11.54 -16.72 3.45
N GLU A 34 10.37 -16.27 3.90
CA GLU A 34 10.14 -15.94 5.31
C GLU A 34 10.30 -17.17 6.21
N GLN A 35 9.75 -18.30 5.80
CA GLN A 35 9.90 -19.56 6.57
C GLN A 35 11.36 -19.99 6.66
N LYS A 36 12.10 -19.93 5.57
CA LYS A 36 13.55 -20.22 5.58
C LYS A 36 14.33 -19.28 6.48
N GLN A 37 13.96 -18.00 6.55
CA GLN A 37 14.59 -17.07 7.49
C GLN A 37 14.34 -17.49 8.93
N VAL A 38 13.10 -17.82 9.30
CA VAL A 38 12.76 -18.27 10.65
C VAL A 38 13.59 -19.50 11.05
N ASP A 39 13.66 -20.50 10.18
CA ASP A 39 14.42 -21.72 10.44
C ASP A 39 15.92 -21.45 10.66
N ILE A 40 16.49 -20.54 9.89
CA ILE A 40 17.91 -20.13 10.02
C ILE A 40 18.14 -19.34 11.32
N ILE A 41 17.23 -18.40 11.64
CA ILE A 41 17.29 -17.61 12.87
C ILE A 41 17.26 -18.56 14.08
N GLU A 42 16.29 -19.49 14.11
CA GLU A 42 16.20 -20.47 15.18
C GLU A 42 17.48 -21.31 15.32
N GLN A 43 18.08 -21.71 14.19
CA GLN A 43 19.33 -22.45 14.22
C GLN A 43 20.46 -21.65 14.88
N PHE A 44 20.62 -20.36 14.51
CA PHE A 44 21.64 -19.50 15.11
C PHE A 44 21.34 -19.16 16.57
N VAL A 45 20.10 -18.96 16.94
CA VAL A 45 19.66 -18.73 18.32
C VAL A 45 19.98 -19.96 19.19
N ARG A 46 19.70 -21.17 18.72
CA ARG A 46 20.06 -22.43 19.41
C ARG A 46 21.56 -22.57 19.57
N GLN A 47 22.36 -22.28 18.54
CA GLN A 47 23.81 -22.31 18.62
C GLN A 47 24.34 -21.26 19.62
N ALA A 48 23.81 -20.04 19.57
CA ALA A 48 24.20 -18.97 20.47
C ALA A 48 23.82 -19.23 21.94
N SER A 49 22.72 -19.95 22.18
CA SER A 49 22.26 -20.25 23.53
C SER A 49 23.14 -21.29 24.27
N VAL A 50 23.79 -22.18 23.51
CA VAL A 50 24.64 -23.25 24.06
C VAL A 50 26.07 -22.78 24.31
N LEU A 51 26.55 -21.78 23.57
CA LEU A 51 27.92 -21.32 23.57
C LEU A 51 28.07 -20.08 24.49
N GLU A 52 29.24 -19.94 25.13
CA GLU A 52 29.56 -18.78 25.95
C GLU A 52 30.95 -18.20 25.60
N GLY A 53 31.11 -16.90 25.82
CA GLY A 53 32.39 -16.19 25.67
C GLY A 53 32.96 -16.24 24.26
N PRO A 54 34.26 -16.58 24.08
CA PRO A 54 34.91 -16.54 22.75
C PRO A 54 34.34 -17.52 21.72
N ALA A 55 33.65 -18.58 22.17
CA ALA A 55 33.03 -19.58 21.29
C ALA A 55 31.81 -19.01 20.48
N LEU A 56 31.27 -17.85 20.89
CA LEU A 56 30.21 -17.14 20.14
C LEU A 56 30.75 -16.40 18.92
N VAL A 57 32.04 -16.05 18.90
CA VAL A 57 32.64 -15.26 17.80
C VAL A 57 32.44 -15.92 16.43
N PRO A 58 32.77 -17.20 16.22
CA PRO A 58 32.54 -17.85 14.92
C PRO A 58 31.06 -17.94 14.54
N VAL A 59 30.16 -18.05 15.52
CA VAL A 59 28.72 -18.06 15.26
C VAL A 59 28.24 -16.69 14.74
N ILE A 60 28.69 -15.59 15.35
CA ILE A 60 28.39 -14.23 14.93
C ILE A 60 28.94 -13.97 13.51
N ILE A 61 30.17 -14.40 13.22
CA ILE A 61 30.77 -14.26 11.90
C ILE A 61 29.96 -15.04 10.86
N SER A 62 29.58 -16.28 11.16
CA SER A 62 28.78 -17.12 10.29
C SER A 62 27.38 -16.53 10.05
N ALA A 63 26.73 -16.00 11.09
CA ALA A 63 25.42 -15.37 10.98
C ALA A 63 25.47 -14.10 10.11
N THR A 64 26.48 -13.25 10.30
CA THR A 64 26.64 -12.01 9.52
C THR A 64 27.06 -12.26 8.07
N ALA A 65 27.72 -13.38 7.77
CA ALA A 65 28.08 -13.78 6.42
C ALA A 65 26.96 -14.57 5.69
N HIS A 66 25.93 -15.03 6.42
CA HIS A 66 24.89 -15.90 5.85
C HIS A 66 24.02 -15.14 4.81
N SER A 67 23.91 -15.67 3.60
CA SER A 67 23.24 -14.99 2.47
C SER A 67 21.76 -14.70 2.69
N SER A 68 21.05 -15.59 3.36
CA SER A 68 19.58 -15.51 3.54
C SER A 68 19.14 -14.92 4.89
N LEU A 69 20.05 -14.47 5.74
CA LEU A 69 19.72 -13.91 7.05
C LEU A 69 19.71 -12.37 6.99
N PHE A 70 18.56 -11.73 7.28
CA PHE A 70 18.38 -10.27 7.23
C PHE A 70 17.89 -9.66 8.55
N ALA A 71 17.47 -10.50 9.51
CA ALA A 71 17.04 -10.10 10.83
C ALA A 71 17.98 -10.69 11.89
N PHE A 72 18.48 -9.86 12.79
CA PHE A 72 19.48 -10.21 13.81
C PHE A 72 19.01 -9.93 15.22
N SER A 73 17.85 -9.29 15.41
CA SER A 73 17.31 -8.88 16.72
C SER A 73 17.08 -10.07 17.65
N GLU A 74 16.63 -11.21 17.12
CA GLU A 74 16.43 -12.41 17.93
C GLU A 74 17.77 -12.97 18.46
N ILE A 75 18.80 -12.96 17.62
CA ILE A 75 20.15 -13.37 18.03
C ILE A 75 20.72 -12.40 19.09
N LEU A 76 20.48 -11.08 18.92
CA LEU A 76 20.86 -10.06 19.88
C LEU A 76 20.15 -10.21 21.23
N SER A 77 18.91 -10.72 21.23
CA SER A 77 18.12 -10.90 22.45
C SER A 77 18.56 -12.10 23.29
N VAL A 78 19.43 -12.97 22.76
CA VAL A 78 19.96 -14.13 23.51
C VAL A 78 20.81 -13.65 24.66
N PRO A 79 20.57 -14.11 25.91
CA PRO A 79 21.28 -13.62 27.11
C PRO A 79 22.77 -13.90 27.08
N THR A 80 23.25 -14.97 26.41
CA THR A 80 24.68 -15.28 26.25
C THR A 80 25.39 -14.26 25.36
N VAL A 81 24.70 -13.72 24.32
CA VAL A 81 25.22 -12.66 23.45
C VAL A 81 25.29 -11.33 24.21
N SER A 82 24.28 -11.03 25.02
CA SER A 82 24.27 -9.81 25.86
C SER A 82 25.37 -9.81 26.92
N LYS A 83 25.77 -10.97 27.43
CA LYS A 83 26.90 -11.11 28.37
C LYS A 83 28.28 -10.78 27.77
N LEU A 84 28.36 -10.68 26.41
CA LEU A 84 29.62 -10.23 25.76
C LEU A 84 29.89 -8.73 26.01
N GLU A 85 28.91 -7.98 26.47
CA GLU A 85 29.05 -6.57 26.79
C GLU A 85 30.08 -6.41 27.96
N GLY A 86 31.11 -5.59 27.77
CA GLY A 86 32.18 -5.38 28.75
C GLY A 86 33.31 -6.40 28.68
N THR A 87 33.29 -7.38 27.79
CA THR A 87 34.41 -8.30 27.55
C THR A 87 35.27 -7.85 26.35
N GLU A 88 36.44 -8.44 26.14
CA GLU A 88 37.26 -8.20 24.95
C GLU A 88 36.49 -8.49 23.64
N ASN A 89 35.52 -9.38 23.72
CA ASN A 89 34.67 -9.76 22.54
C ASN A 89 33.48 -8.83 22.32
N SER A 90 33.36 -7.73 23.06
CA SER A 90 32.28 -6.72 22.85
C SER A 90 32.27 -6.11 21.44
N VAL A 91 33.41 -6.15 20.76
CA VAL A 91 33.54 -5.72 19.36
C VAL A 91 32.60 -6.52 18.43
N TYR A 92 32.47 -7.83 18.65
CA TYR A 92 31.59 -8.67 17.86
C TYR A 92 30.09 -8.43 18.15
N LEU A 93 29.77 -8.02 19.38
CA LEU A 93 28.43 -7.54 19.72
C LEU A 93 28.10 -6.25 18.96
N ASN A 94 29.06 -5.33 18.83
CA ASN A 94 28.91 -4.11 18.06
C ASN A 94 28.76 -4.42 16.55
N VAL A 95 29.49 -5.42 16.02
CA VAL A 95 29.29 -5.94 14.67
C VAL A 95 27.84 -6.40 14.48
N LEU A 96 27.33 -7.21 15.39
CA LEU A 96 25.96 -7.72 15.29
C LEU A 96 24.92 -6.59 15.36
N ARG A 97 25.12 -5.60 16.26
CA ARG A 97 24.29 -4.38 16.32
C ARG A 97 24.34 -3.57 15.03
N LEU A 98 25.50 -3.48 14.40
CA LEU A 98 25.66 -2.82 13.09
C LEU A 98 24.84 -3.53 11.99
N PHE A 99 24.91 -4.85 11.94
CA PHE A 99 24.13 -5.63 10.98
C PHE A 99 22.62 -5.56 11.25
N ALA A 100 22.19 -5.47 12.50
CA ALA A 100 20.79 -5.30 12.85
C ALA A 100 20.24 -3.94 12.42
N HIS A 101 20.92 -2.84 12.73
CA HIS A 101 20.37 -1.50 12.63
C HIS A 101 21.21 -0.49 11.82
N GLY A 102 22.51 -0.77 11.60
CA GLY A 102 23.45 0.16 10.95
C GLY A 102 23.41 0.08 9.42
N ILE A 103 24.09 1.00 8.78
CA ILE A 103 24.30 1.09 7.33
C ILE A 103 25.78 1.01 6.99
N TRP A 104 26.10 0.87 5.70
CA TRP A 104 27.47 0.80 5.22
C TRP A 104 28.30 2.03 5.61
N ASN A 105 27.69 3.21 5.62
CA ASN A 105 28.36 4.45 6.01
C ASN A 105 28.74 4.46 7.51
N ASP A 106 27.91 3.82 8.37
CA ASP A 106 28.22 3.66 9.81
C ASP A 106 29.47 2.79 10.01
N TYR A 107 29.63 1.74 9.20
CA TYR A 107 30.84 0.91 9.22
C TYR A 107 32.08 1.72 8.84
N LYS A 108 32.02 2.50 7.77
CA LYS A 108 33.15 3.35 7.36
C LYS A 108 33.55 4.33 8.45
N SER A 109 32.56 4.98 9.07
CA SER A 109 32.80 5.95 10.14
C SER A 109 33.43 5.33 11.37
N ASN A 110 33.14 4.06 11.65
CA ASN A 110 33.59 3.32 12.84
C ASN A 110 34.64 2.24 12.51
N SER A 111 35.24 2.27 11.33
CA SER A 111 36.19 1.24 10.86
C SER A 111 37.40 1.05 11.78
N SER A 112 37.78 2.07 12.56
CA SER A 112 38.86 2.01 13.53
C SER A 112 38.59 1.10 14.74
N TYR A 113 37.30 0.88 15.05
CA TYR A 113 36.87 0.12 16.22
C TYR A 113 36.25 -1.24 15.87
N LEU A 114 36.07 -1.51 14.58
CA LEU A 114 35.47 -2.74 14.09
C LEU A 114 36.50 -3.61 13.39
N PRO A 115 36.33 -4.93 13.37
CA PRO A 115 37.22 -5.83 12.66
C PRO A 115 37.04 -5.62 11.14
N HIS A 116 38.08 -6.01 10.37
CA HIS A 116 37.97 -6.07 8.94
C HIS A 116 36.94 -7.11 8.52
N PHE A 117 35.95 -6.68 7.74
CA PHE A 117 34.89 -7.56 7.26
C PHE A 117 35.35 -8.41 6.08
N LEU A 118 34.81 -9.62 6.03
CA LEU A 118 34.94 -10.49 4.87
C LEU A 118 34.15 -9.89 3.69
N PRO A 119 34.54 -10.16 2.43
CA PRO A 119 33.82 -9.67 1.25
C PRO A 119 32.32 -9.98 1.27
N GLU A 120 31.95 -11.15 1.82
CA GLU A 120 30.56 -11.57 1.96
C GLU A 120 29.79 -10.69 2.98
N GLN A 121 30.44 -10.33 4.09
CA GLN A 121 29.86 -9.42 5.08
C GLN A 121 29.71 -8.00 4.53
N ILE A 122 30.65 -7.53 3.74
CA ILE A 122 30.58 -6.21 3.06
C ILE A 122 29.35 -6.18 2.15
N ARG A 123 29.21 -7.17 1.24
CA ARG A 123 28.05 -7.28 0.35
C ARG A 123 26.75 -7.34 1.13
N LYS A 124 26.73 -8.11 2.23
CA LYS A 124 25.58 -8.21 3.11
C LYS A 124 25.20 -6.88 3.73
N LEU A 125 26.15 -6.12 4.24
CA LEU A 125 25.90 -4.81 4.82
C LEU A 125 25.41 -3.80 3.75
N GLN A 126 25.93 -3.88 2.52
CA GLN A 126 25.44 -3.10 1.40
C GLN A 126 23.98 -3.46 1.04
N GLN A 127 23.63 -4.76 1.00
CA GLN A 127 22.24 -5.22 0.83
C GLN A 127 21.30 -4.66 1.93
N LEU A 128 21.74 -4.72 3.19
CA LEU A 128 20.98 -4.17 4.33
C LEU A 128 20.83 -2.64 4.24
N THR A 129 21.82 -1.95 3.67
CA THR A 129 21.74 -0.51 3.42
C THR A 129 20.65 -0.18 2.39
N VAL A 130 20.58 -0.95 1.29
CA VAL A 130 19.49 -0.80 0.31
C VAL A 130 18.12 -1.05 0.94
N LEU A 131 17.99 -2.06 1.80
CA LEU A 131 16.74 -2.32 2.54
C LEU A 131 16.33 -1.13 3.41
N THR A 132 17.28 -0.53 4.12
CA THR A 132 17.01 0.64 4.97
C THR A 132 16.60 1.87 4.17
N LEU A 133 17.21 2.10 3.01
CA LEU A 133 16.81 3.19 2.13
C LEU A 133 15.43 2.95 1.51
N ALA A 134 15.13 1.70 1.16
CA ALA A 134 13.84 1.29 0.59
C ALA A 134 12.68 1.37 1.58
N GLU A 135 12.94 1.32 2.89
CA GLU A 135 11.92 1.44 3.94
C GLU A 135 11.19 2.79 3.89
N ASN A 136 11.95 3.86 3.68
CA ASN A 136 11.42 5.21 3.71
C ASN A 136 11.04 5.77 2.32
N ASN A 137 11.68 5.28 1.27
CA ASN A 137 11.56 5.84 -0.07
C ASN A 137 11.21 4.76 -1.10
N LYS A 138 10.09 4.97 -1.81
CA LYS A 138 9.72 4.09 -2.94
C LYS A 138 10.55 4.31 -4.19
N VAL A 139 11.17 5.46 -4.33
CA VAL A 139 12.03 5.82 -5.47
C VAL A 139 13.38 6.20 -4.93
N LEU A 140 14.40 5.43 -5.31
CA LEU A 140 15.77 5.61 -4.88
C LEU A 140 16.60 6.14 -6.06
N PRO A 141 17.07 7.40 -6.02
CA PRO A 141 17.96 7.95 -7.03
C PRO A 141 19.30 7.19 -7.06
N TYR A 142 19.86 6.98 -8.24
CA TYR A 142 21.14 6.29 -8.38
C TYR A 142 22.28 7.03 -7.67
N ASP A 143 22.26 8.34 -7.70
CA ASP A 143 23.30 9.15 -7.05
C ASP A 143 23.33 8.95 -5.53
N LEU A 144 22.13 8.83 -4.90
CA LEU A 144 22.02 8.48 -3.48
C LEU A 144 22.55 7.07 -3.21
N LEU A 145 22.13 6.09 -4.02
CA LEU A 145 22.57 4.71 -3.87
C LEU A 145 24.07 4.56 -4.04
N MET A 146 24.65 5.21 -5.05
CA MET A 146 26.09 5.19 -5.31
C MET A 146 26.87 5.79 -4.13
N GLN A 147 26.39 6.89 -3.56
CA GLN A 147 27.02 7.54 -2.43
C GLN A 147 26.96 6.65 -1.16
N GLU A 148 25.79 6.07 -0.85
CA GLU A 148 25.60 5.26 0.35
C GLU A 148 26.28 3.88 0.27
N LEU A 149 26.40 3.32 -0.94
CA LEU A 149 27.03 2.02 -1.18
C LEU A 149 28.53 2.12 -1.53
N ASP A 150 29.03 3.35 -1.76
CA ASP A 150 30.42 3.62 -2.21
C ASP A 150 30.75 2.95 -3.53
N LEU A 151 29.88 3.12 -4.51
CA LEU A 151 30.06 2.61 -5.85
C LEU A 151 30.35 3.76 -6.82
N GLU A 152 31.36 3.61 -7.66
CA GLU A 152 31.77 4.65 -8.59
C GLU A 152 31.01 4.60 -9.92
N ASN A 153 30.51 3.44 -10.30
CA ASN A 153 29.91 3.16 -11.59
C ASN A 153 28.41 2.84 -11.50
N VAL A 154 27.61 3.48 -12.36
CA VAL A 154 26.18 3.17 -12.50
C VAL A 154 25.96 1.71 -12.89
N ARG A 155 26.79 1.16 -13.74
CA ARG A 155 26.70 -0.23 -14.17
C ARG A 155 26.93 -1.20 -13.01
N GLU A 156 27.93 -0.92 -12.20
CA GLU A 156 28.23 -1.69 -11.00
C GLU A 156 27.05 -1.66 -10.01
N LEU A 157 26.41 -0.48 -9.85
CA LEU A 157 25.19 -0.33 -9.05
C LEU A 157 24.04 -1.18 -9.61
N GLU A 158 23.79 -1.12 -10.93
CA GLU A 158 22.72 -1.90 -11.54
C GLU A 158 22.99 -3.41 -11.43
N ASP A 159 24.22 -3.84 -11.68
CA ASP A 159 24.63 -5.25 -11.53
C ASP A 159 24.47 -5.71 -10.06
N PHE A 160 24.82 -4.89 -9.08
CA PHE A 160 24.62 -5.17 -7.67
C PHE A 160 23.13 -5.27 -7.32
N LEU A 161 22.31 -4.31 -7.75
CA LEU A 161 20.87 -4.32 -7.49
C LEU A 161 20.20 -5.54 -8.13
N ILE A 162 20.60 -5.93 -9.33
CA ILE A 162 20.02 -7.10 -10.02
C ILE A 162 20.48 -8.40 -9.36
N ASN A 163 21.79 -8.61 -9.25
CA ASN A 163 22.34 -9.90 -8.84
C ASN A 163 22.25 -10.13 -7.34
N GLU A 164 22.59 -9.11 -6.53
CA GLU A 164 22.70 -9.27 -5.07
C GLU A 164 21.41 -8.93 -4.35
N CYS A 165 20.53 -8.07 -4.92
CA CYS A 165 19.31 -7.66 -4.24
C CYS A 165 18.06 -8.30 -4.86
N MET A 166 17.88 -8.22 -6.19
CA MET A 166 16.66 -8.71 -6.83
C MET A 166 16.67 -10.24 -7.01
N TYR A 167 17.78 -10.84 -7.43
CA TYR A 167 17.86 -12.31 -7.54
C TYR A 167 17.88 -13.00 -6.18
N ALA A 168 18.44 -12.36 -5.16
CA ALA A 168 18.35 -12.85 -3.78
C ALA A 168 16.93 -12.71 -3.19
N GLY A 169 16.02 -12.02 -3.89
CA GLY A 169 14.61 -11.88 -3.48
C GLY A 169 14.38 -10.88 -2.35
N ILE A 170 15.41 -10.15 -1.90
CA ILE A 170 15.32 -9.20 -0.79
C ILE A 170 14.66 -7.88 -1.17
N VAL A 171 14.83 -7.46 -2.44
CA VAL A 171 14.19 -6.26 -2.98
C VAL A 171 13.59 -6.58 -4.34
N ARG A 172 12.45 -5.97 -4.62
CA ARG A 172 11.85 -5.97 -5.95
C ARG A 172 11.59 -4.56 -6.39
N GLY A 173 11.84 -4.33 -7.66
CA GLY A 173 11.65 -3.02 -8.21
C GLY A 173 11.85 -3.02 -9.71
N LYS A 174 11.88 -1.82 -10.21
CA LYS A 174 12.12 -1.51 -11.61
C LYS A 174 13.27 -0.50 -11.70
N LEU A 175 14.26 -0.80 -12.52
CA LEU A 175 15.33 0.12 -12.86
C LEU A 175 14.83 1.07 -13.96
N ASP A 176 14.86 2.36 -13.71
CA ASP A 176 14.58 3.41 -14.70
C ASP A 176 15.88 4.16 -15.01
N GLN A 177 16.55 3.72 -16.07
CA GLN A 177 17.81 4.31 -16.50
C GLN A 177 17.65 5.74 -17.02
N LEU A 178 16.49 6.09 -17.59
CA LEU A 178 16.22 7.44 -18.09
C LEU A 178 16.12 8.45 -16.94
N ARG A 179 15.45 8.05 -15.85
CA ARG A 179 15.31 8.87 -14.65
C ARG A 179 16.47 8.67 -13.66
N ARG A 180 17.37 7.73 -13.94
CA ARG A 180 18.45 7.33 -13.04
C ARG A 180 17.92 7.02 -11.63
N CYS A 181 16.94 6.14 -11.53
CA CYS A 181 16.35 5.74 -10.26
C CYS A 181 15.93 4.27 -10.26
N PHE A 182 15.84 3.73 -9.06
CA PHE A 182 15.30 2.41 -8.78
C PHE A 182 13.94 2.58 -8.10
N GLU A 183 12.86 2.16 -8.75
CA GLU A 183 11.51 2.12 -8.18
C GLU A 183 11.33 0.84 -7.37
N VAL A 184 11.20 0.96 -6.06
CA VAL A 184 11.00 -0.17 -5.14
C VAL A 184 9.52 -0.50 -5.06
N HIS A 185 9.19 -1.75 -5.40
CA HIS A 185 7.83 -2.30 -5.26
C HIS A 185 7.68 -3.10 -3.97
N PHE A 186 8.75 -3.76 -3.54
CA PHE A 186 8.81 -4.56 -2.34
C PHE A 186 10.25 -4.57 -1.80
N ALA A 187 10.38 -4.55 -0.49
CA ALA A 187 11.63 -4.78 0.22
C ALA A 187 11.36 -5.72 1.40
N ALA A 188 12.27 -6.65 1.65
CA ALA A 188 12.20 -7.54 2.82
C ALA A 188 12.30 -6.71 4.11
N GLY A 189 11.60 -7.16 5.16
CA GLY A 189 11.67 -6.52 6.46
C GLY A 189 13.07 -6.62 7.06
N ARG A 190 13.52 -5.56 7.72
CA ARG A 190 14.72 -5.49 8.52
C ARG A 190 14.35 -5.25 9.98
N ASP A 191 15.29 -5.51 10.90
CA ASP A 191 15.09 -5.24 12.32
C ASP A 191 14.72 -3.78 12.61
N PRO A 192 13.66 -3.52 13.39
CA PRO A 192 13.26 -2.15 13.74
C PRO A 192 14.32 -1.53 14.65
N ARG A 193 14.68 -0.28 14.36
CA ARG A 193 15.62 0.48 15.18
C ARG A 193 15.05 0.77 16.57
N PRO A 194 15.87 0.87 17.60
CA PRO A 194 15.44 1.32 18.91
C PRO A 194 14.70 2.66 18.80
N GLY A 195 13.47 2.73 19.32
CA GLY A 195 12.60 3.93 19.21
C GLY A 195 11.70 3.99 17.98
N GLN A 196 11.87 3.16 16.98
CA GLN A 196 10.98 3.12 15.79
C GLN A 196 9.61 2.53 16.12
N LEU A 197 9.53 1.57 17.03
CA LEU A 197 8.29 0.93 17.43
C LEU A 197 7.24 1.93 17.99
N PRO A 198 7.56 2.87 18.89
CA PRO A 198 6.62 3.91 19.31
C PRO A 198 6.11 4.77 18.16
N TYR A 199 6.96 5.13 17.22
CA TYR A 199 6.57 5.89 16.04
C TYR A 199 5.60 5.10 15.12
N MET A 200 5.85 3.80 14.93
CA MET A 200 4.95 2.92 14.19
C MET A 200 3.59 2.82 14.87
N LEU A 201 3.54 2.65 16.19
CA LEU A 201 2.30 2.63 16.97
C LEU A 201 1.53 3.94 16.87
N GLU A 202 2.22 5.08 16.94
CA GLU A 202 1.60 6.40 16.77
C GLU A 202 1.01 6.57 15.36
N THR A 203 1.75 6.14 14.34
CA THR A 203 1.30 6.20 12.94
C THR A 203 0.06 5.34 12.70
N LEU A 204 0.05 4.11 13.22
CA LEU A 204 -1.10 3.20 13.15
C LEU A 204 -2.31 3.76 13.91
N SER A 205 -2.08 4.36 15.09
CA SER A 205 -3.14 5.01 15.87
C SER A 205 -3.76 6.19 15.11
N LYS A 206 -2.95 7.04 14.50
CA LYS A 206 -3.42 8.14 13.65
C LYS A 206 -4.22 7.63 12.45
N TRP A 207 -3.75 6.56 11.81
CA TRP A 207 -4.46 5.95 10.70
C TRP A 207 -5.82 5.37 11.13
N LEU A 208 -5.89 4.72 12.31
CA LEU A 208 -7.13 4.21 12.88
C LEU A 208 -8.15 5.34 13.09
N VAL A 209 -7.72 6.42 13.77
CA VAL A 209 -8.57 7.60 14.01
C VAL A 209 -9.07 8.22 12.70
N THR A 210 -8.20 8.31 11.70
CA THR A 210 -8.57 8.84 10.38
C THR A 210 -9.60 7.95 9.69
N SER A 211 -9.44 6.63 9.78
CA SER A 211 -10.37 5.65 9.21
C SER A 211 -11.75 5.71 9.89
N ASP A 212 -11.80 5.82 11.22
CA ASP A 212 -13.04 5.96 11.99
C ASP A 212 -13.78 7.27 11.64
N ASN A 213 -13.05 8.38 11.54
CA ASN A 213 -13.62 9.66 11.12
C ASN A 213 -14.20 9.59 9.70
N LEU A 214 -13.50 8.94 8.78
CA LEU A 214 -13.98 8.74 7.41
C LEU A 214 -15.24 7.88 7.39
N LEU A 215 -15.26 6.79 8.16
CA LEU A 215 -16.42 5.92 8.28
C LEU A 215 -17.63 6.68 8.84
N GLY A 216 -17.44 7.47 9.88
CA GLY A 216 -18.47 8.37 10.45
C GLY A 216 -19.01 9.35 9.40
N SER A 217 -18.12 10.01 8.66
CA SER A 217 -18.50 10.94 7.59
C SER A 217 -19.30 10.27 6.46
N ILE A 218 -18.93 9.05 6.08
CA ILE A 218 -19.68 8.26 5.09
C ILE A 218 -21.08 7.92 5.62
N GLN A 219 -21.20 7.48 6.88
CA GLN A 219 -22.48 7.16 7.51
C GLN A 219 -23.40 8.38 7.58
N GLU A 220 -22.87 9.55 7.91
CA GLU A 220 -23.62 10.80 7.91
C GLU A 220 -24.13 11.17 6.52
N LYS A 221 -23.28 11.03 5.50
CA LYS A 221 -23.68 11.28 4.11
C LYS A 221 -24.74 10.30 3.62
N ILE A 222 -24.70 9.04 4.03
CA ILE A 222 -25.74 8.05 3.71
C ILE A 222 -27.07 8.50 4.35
N LYS A 223 -27.08 8.82 5.65
CA LYS A 223 -28.28 9.30 6.33
C LYS A 223 -28.86 10.56 5.69
N TRP A 224 -27.98 11.49 5.30
CA TRP A 224 -28.39 12.68 4.60
C TRP A 224 -29.02 12.37 3.23
N ALA A 225 -28.43 11.46 2.46
CA ALA A 225 -28.94 11.02 1.18
C ALA A 225 -30.32 10.34 1.31
N ASP A 226 -30.50 9.48 2.33
CA ASP A 226 -31.77 8.83 2.63
C ASP A 226 -32.86 9.87 2.98
N THR A 227 -32.55 10.83 3.87
CA THR A 227 -33.49 11.91 4.23
C THR A 227 -33.87 12.78 3.02
N MET A 228 -32.91 13.07 2.15
CA MET A 228 -33.14 13.84 0.93
C MET A 228 -33.98 13.07 -0.07
N SER A 229 -33.75 11.76 -0.20
CA SER A 229 -34.58 10.88 -1.03
C SER A 229 -36.02 10.85 -0.55
N ASP A 230 -36.26 10.74 0.75
CA ASP A 230 -37.60 10.75 1.33
C ASP A 230 -38.31 12.09 1.11
N LEU A 231 -37.59 13.21 1.23
CA LEU A 231 -38.13 14.54 0.95
C LEU A 231 -38.51 14.67 -0.53
N HIS A 232 -37.67 14.20 -1.44
CA HIS A 232 -37.97 14.19 -2.89
C HIS A 232 -39.17 13.33 -3.20
N MET A 233 -39.28 12.16 -2.58
CA MET A 233 -40.46 11.28 -2.75
C MET A 233 -41.77 11.94 -2.28
N LYS A 234 -41.75 12.60 -1.12
CA LYS A 234 -42.90 13.35 -0.59
C LYS A 234 -43.30 14.50 -1.54
N HIS A 235 -42.33 15.31 -1.93
CA HIS A 235 -42.58 16.43 -2.85
C HIS A 235 -43.13 15.96 -4.20
N ARG A 236 -42.58 14.85 -4.72
CA ARG A 236 -43.10 14.26 -5.97
C ARG A 236 -44.56 13.84 -5.84
N LYS A 237 -44.97 13.18 -4.76
CA LYS A 237 -46.34 12.82 -4.48
C LYS A 237 -47.25 14.06 -4.40
N GLU A 238 -46.83 15.09 -3.66
CA GLU A 238 -47.57 16.33 -3.56
C GLU A 238 -47.82 17.02 -4.94
N VAL A 239 -46.81 16.97 -5.80
CA VAL A 239 -46.93 17.52 -7.16
C VAL A 239 -47.84 16.66 -8.01
N GLU A 240 -47.77 15.33 -7.90
CA GLU A 240 -48.66 14.40 -8.62
C GLU A 240 -50.11 14.59 -8.16
N ASP A 241 -50.38 14.67 -6.84
CA ASP A 241 -51.74 14.92 -6.30
C ASP A 241 -52.30 16.26 -6.76
N LYS A 242 -51.51 17.34 -6.71
CA LYS A 242 -51.93 18.66 -7.25
C LYS A 242 -52.20 18.61 -8.74
N ALA A 243 -51.40 17.87 -9.51
CA ALA A 243 -51.62 17.73 -10.96
C ALA A 243 -52.90 16.94 -11.25
N GLU A 244 -53.23 15.92 -10.47
CA GLU A 244 -54.50 15.18 -10.61
C GLU A 244 -55.71 16.04 -10.25
N ASP A 245 -55.66 16.81 -9.15
CA ASP A 245 -56.72 17.70 -8.75
C ASP A 245 -56.95 18.80 -9.77
N LEU A 246 -55.90 19.36 -10.36
CA LEU A 246 -56.02 20.29 -11.48
C LEU A 246 -56.69 19.63 -12.69
N LYS A 247 -56.29 18.40 -13.07
CA LYS A 247 -56.91 17.66 -14.16
C LYS A 247 -58.40 17.42 -13.91
N LYS A 248 -58.80 17.05 -12.67
CA LYS A 248 -60.21 16.86 -12.28
C LYS A 248 -60.98 18.17 -12.39
N THR A 249 -60.46 19.29 -11.89
CA THR A 249 -61.08 20.61 -11.98
C THR A 249 -61.24 21.10 -13.40
N PHE A 250 -60.26 20.90 -14.29
CA PHE A 250 -60.34 21.21 -15.70
C PHE A 250 -61.38 20.35 -16.42
N SER A 251 -61.45 19.06 -16.09
CA SER A 251 -62.46 18.15 -16.67
C SER A 251 -63.87 18.55 -16.25
N LEU A 252 -64.10 18.93 -14.98
CA LEU A 252 -65.41 19.44 -14.50
C LEU A 252 -65.76 20.76 -15.18
N LYS A 253 -64.84 21.71 -15.33
CA LYS A 253 -65.11 22.98 -16.00
C LYS A 253 -65.43 22.73 -17.50
N LYS A 254 -64.80 21.78 -18.17
CA LYS A 254 -65.09 21.41 -19.56
C LYS A 254 -66.50 20.82 -19.70
N LEU A 255 -66.95 20.02 -18.74
CA LEU A 255 -68.31 19.49 -18.70
C LEU A 255 -69.35 20.61 -18.48
N GLN A 256 -69.07 21.58 -17.62
CA GLN A 256 -69.94 22.73 -17.38
C GLN A 256 -70.06 23.68 -18.58
N THR A 257 -68.94 23.87 -19.33
CA THR A 257 -68.99 24.70 -20.55
C THR A 257 -69.67 24.00 -21.75
N VAL A 258 -69.70 22.67 -21.80
CA VAL A 258 -70.41 21.89 -22.81
C VAL A 258 -71.92 21.83 -22.46
N SER A 259 -72.32 21.96 -21.19
CA SER A 259 -73.70 21.96 -20.68
C SER A 259 -74.39 23.34 -20.80
N ARG A 260 -73.70 24.40 -21.18
CA ARG A 260 -74.35 25.66 -21.55
C ARG A 260 -74.76 25.61 -23.01
N PRO A 261 -76.05 25.62 -23.37
CA PRO A 261 -76.46 25.78 -24.77
C PRO A 261 -75.98 27.15 -25.22
N ILE A 262 -75.17 27.19 -26.23
CA ILE A 262 -74.54 28.40 -26.78
C ILE A 262 -75.50 29.40 -27.35
N TRP A 263 -76.77 28.98 -27.58
CA TRP A 263 -77.82 29.83 -28.04
C TRP A 263 -79.19 29.40 -27.48
N SER A 264 -79.82 30.27 -26.75
CA SER A 264 -81.26 30.11 -26.48
C SER A 264 -81.99 30.47 -27.80
N SER A 265 -83.00 29.70 -28.10
CA SER A 265 -83.78 29.94 -29.31
C SER A 265 -84.49 31.31 -29.34
N GLU A 266 -84.46 32.06 -28.22
CA GLU A 266 -84.98 33.41 -28.08
C GLU A 266 -83.99 34.48 -28.55
N ASP A 267 -82.67 34.30 -28.35
CA ASP A 267 -81.68 35.23 -28.88
C ASP A 267 -81.54 35.24 -30.40
N MET A 268 -81.78 34.12 -31.07
CA MET A 268 -81.84 34.05 -32.52
C MET A 268 -83.06 34.77 -33.10
N ARG A 269 -84.20 34.68 -32.40
CA ARG A 269 -85.42 35.35 -32.83
C ARG A 269 -85.37 36.86 -32.67
N SER A 270 -84.71 37.39 -31.67
CA SER A 270 -84.51 38.82 -31.49
C SER A 270 -83.54 39.41 -32.50
N SER A 271 -82.45 38.72 -32.83
CA SER A 271 -81.46 39.15 -33.82
C SER A 271 -82.05 39.14 -35.27
N ILE A 272 -82.89 38.18 -35.59
CA ILE A 272 -83.57 38.14 -36.89
C ILE A 272 -84.60 39.25 -37.03
N ARG A 273 -85.30 39.65 -35.94
CA ARG A 273 -86.27 40.71 -35.96
C ARG A 273 -85.66 42.11 -36.09
N SER A 274 -84.44 42.33 -35.61
CA SER A 274 -83.71 43.59 -35.79
C SER A 274 -83.00 43.77 -37.11
N LEU A 275 -82.96 42.72 -37.94
CA LEU A 275 -82.41 42.77 -39.31
C LEU A 275 -83.52 42.92 -40.42
N LEU A 276 -84.80 42.91 -40.01
CA LEU A 276 -85.95 43.05 -40.90
C LEU A 276 -86.73 44.36 -40.70
N GLU A 277 -86.26 45.26 -39.86
CA GLU A 277 -86.61 46.69 -39.78
C GLU A 277 -85.44 47.52 -40.31
#